data_60a2a83d7c4c7f23dd28d6a3bf85e529
#
_entry.id   60a2a83d7c4c7f23dd28d6a3bf85e529
#
_cell.length_a   1.000
_cell.length_b   1.000
_cell.length_c   1.000
_cell.angle_alpha   90.00
_cell.angle_beta   90.00
_cell.angle_gamma   90.00
#
_symmetry.space_group_name_H-M   'P 1'
#
loop_
_entity.id
_entity.type
_entity.pdbx_description
1 polymer ?
#
loop_
_entity_poly.entity_id
_entity_poly.type
_entity_poly.pdbx_seq_one_letter_code
_entity_poly.pdbx_strand_id
1 'polypeptide(L)'
;MPTISLFYGILIRMFFNDIERHHLPHIHAEYQKQIGTYTIQDGSLLAGQLPPNKHKLVVAWIEIHNEDLLADWELAVGGKKPFPIKGLDQ
;
A
#
# COMPACT_ATOMS: atom_id res chain seq x y z
N MET A 1 1.60 1.83 13.19
CA MET A 1 1.80 1.24 11.87
C MET A 1 2.42 2.25 10.96
N PRO A 2 3.48 1.89 10.25
CA PRO A 2 4.19 2.89 9.46
C PRO A 2 3.40 3.35 8.25
N THR A 3 3.32 4.67 8.13
CA THR A 3 2.80 5.32 6.93
C THR A 3 3.98 5.49 5.97
N ILE A 4 3.82 4.99 4.75
CA ILE A 4 4.90 5.05 3.77
C ILE A 4 4.66 6.09 2.67
N SER A 5 3.42 6.54 2.50
CA SER A 5 3.15 7.60 1.54
C SER A 5 1.80 8.26 1.83
N LEU A 6 1.64 9.46 1.28
CA LEU A 6 0.38 10.20 1.36
C LEU A 6 0.26 11.04 0.09
N PHE A 7 -0.79 10.81 -0.69
CA PHE A 7 -1.03 11.57 -1.92
C PHE A 7 -2.53 11.67 -2.21
N TYR A 8 -2.95 12.84 -2.62
CA TYR A 8 -4.37 13.13 -2.94
C TYR A 8 -5.34 12.67 -1.85
N GLY A 9 -4.92 12.83 -0.58
CA GLY A 9 -5.73 12.45 0.58
C GLY A 9 -5.72 10.95 0.89
N ILE A 10 -4.97 10.14 0.13
CA ILE A 10 -4.87 8.71 0.32
C ILE A 10 -3.64 8.42 1.19
N LEU A 11 -3.85 7.74 2.31
CA LEU A 11 -2.79 7.35 3.23
C LEU A 11 -2.40 5.91 2.94
N ILE A 12 -1.12 5.66 2.66
CA ILE A 12 -0.62 4.32 2.39
C ILE A 12 0.15 3.82 3.60
N ARG A 13 -0.26 2.67 4.11
CA ARG A 13 0.39 2.02 5.25
C ARG A 13 0.83 0.63 4.85
N MET A 14 1.91 0.16 5.49
CA MET A 14 2.43 -1.18 5.27
C MET A 14 2.65 -1.85 6.62
N PHE A 15 2.08 -3.02 6.81
CA PHE A 15 2.31 -3.86 7.97
C PHE A 15 2.02 -5.30 7.59
N PHE A 16 2.63 -6.22 8.32
CA PHE A 16 2.51 -7.64 7.99
C PHE A 16 1.84 -8.46 9.10
N ASN A 17 1.29 -7.80 10.11
CA ASN A 17 0.65 -8.48 11.23
C ASN A 17 -0.56 -9.33 10.81
N ASP A 18 -1.09 -9.06 9.63
CA ASP A 18 -2.23 -9.78 9.07
C ASP A 18 -1.81 -10.82 8.04
N ILE A 19 -0.54 -11.26 8.06
CA ILE A 19 -0.01 -12.18 7.06
C ILE A 19 -0.74 -13.53 7.05
N GLU A 20 -1.29 -13.95 8.19
CA GLU A 20 -2.11 -15.16 8.25
C GLU A 20 -3.40 -15.00 7.46
N ARG A 21 -3.86 -13.77 7.32
CA ARG A 21 -5.08 -13.43 6.61
C ARG A 21 -4.81 -13.06 5.15
N HIS A 22 -3.68 -12.39 4.91
CA HIS A 22 -3.26 -11.94 3.58
C HIS A 22 -1.82 -12.37 3.36
N HIS A 23 -1.62 -13.51 2.69
CA HIS A 23 -0.30 -14.11 2.52
C HIS A 23 0.61 -13.38 1.54
N LEU A 24 0.02 -12.62 0.62
CA LEU A 24 0.79 -11.93 -0.40
C LEU A 24 1.33 -10.59 0.12
N PRO A 25 2.48 -10.14 -0.39
CA PRO A 25 2.92 -8.77 -0.11
C PRO A 25 1.83 -7.77 -0.47
N HIS A 26 1.49 -6.89 0.47
CA HIS A 26 0.36 -5.99 0.30
C HIS A 26 0.53 -4.68 1.04
N ILE A 27 -0.28 -3.71 0.67
CA ILE A 27 -0.37 -2.41 1.34
C ILE A 27 -1.83 -2.15 1.71
N HIS A 28 -2.01 -1.23 2.64
CA HIS A 28 -3.33 -0.72 3.01
C HIS A 28 -3.43 0.73 2.57
N ALA A 29 -4.46 1.05 1.79
CA ALA A 29 -4.73 2.42 1.34
C ALA A 29 -6.00 2.90 2.01
N GLU A 30 -5.91 4.04 2.70
CA GLU A 30 -7.03 4.62 3.42
C GLU A 30 -7.38 5.97 2.84
N TYR A 31 -8.66 6.15 2.52
CA TYR A 31 -9.19 7.43 2.07
C TYR A 31 -10.46 7.72 2.84
N GLN A 32 -10.41 8.78 3.67
CA GLN A 32 -11.51 9.11 4.58
C GLN A 32 -11.83 7.88 5.45
N LYS A 33 -13.02 7.29 5.34
CA LYS A 33 -13.39 6.14 6.16
C LYS A 33 -13.33 4.81 5.40
N GLN A 34 -12.80 4.82 4.17
CA GLN A 34 -12.69 3.63 3.36
C GLN A 34 -11.25 3.12 3.35
N ILE A 35 -11.10 1.80 3.42
CA ILE A 35 -9.79 1.16 3.41
C ILE A 35 -9.81 0.06 2.37
N GLY A 36 -8.80 0.07 1.48
CA GLY A 36 -8.58 -1.01 0.53
C GLY A 36 -7.25 -1.68 0.79
N THR A 37 -7.20 -2.99 0.70
CA THR A 37 -5.97 -3.79 0.79
C THR A 37 -5.59 -4.24 -0.60
N TYR A 38 -4.37 -3.91 -1.04
CA TYR A 38 -3.93 -4.16 -2.41
C TYR A 38 -2.66 -4.99 -2.42
N THR A 39 -2.55 -5.92 -3.38
CA THR A 39 -1.29 -6.64 -3.57
C THR A 39 -0.26 -5.70 -4.18
N ILE A 40 0.99 -5.87 -3.78
CA ILE A 40 2.08 -5.10 -4.36
C ILE A 40 2.39 -5.61 -5.77
N GLN A 41 2.28 -6.91 -5.98
CA GLN A 41 2.68 -7.55 -7.22
C GLN A 41 1.96 -6.99 -8.45
N ASP A 42 0.65 -6.85 -8.39
CA ASP A 42 -0.15 -6.41 -9.55
C ASP A 42 -1.21 -5.37 -9.21
N GLY A 43 -1.26 -4.91 -7.96
CA GLY A 43 -2.25 -3.91 -7.55
C GLY A 43 -3.66 -4.45 -7.42
N SER A 44 -3.84 -5.76 -7.31
CA SER A 44 -5.16 -6.36 -7.13
C SER A 44 -5.74 -6.02 -5.77
N LEU A 45 -7.04 -5.76 -5.74
CA LEU A 45 -7.75 -5.48 -4.49
C LEU A 45 -8.06 -6.78 -3.78
N LEU A 46 -7.47 -6.97 -2.60
CA LEU A 46 -7.69 -8.17 -1.78
C LEU A 46 -8.89 -8.04 -0.87
N ALA A 47 -9.13 -6.86 -0.33
CA ALA A 47 -10.21 -6.62 0.64
C ALA A 47 -10.56 -5.15 0.67
N GLY A 48 -11.77 -4.83 1.12
CA GLY A 48 -12.23 -3.47 1.21
C GLY A 48 -12.47 -2.83 -0.15
N GLN A 49 -12.51 -1.51 -0.16
CA GLN A 49 -12.63 -0.75 -1.42
C GLN A 49 -12.37 0.73 -1.17
N LEU A 50 -12.01 1.42 -2.23
CA LEU A 50 -11.91 2.89 -2.27
C LEU A 50 -12.85 3.42 -3.35
N PRO A 51 -13.16 4.73 -3.33
CA PRO A 51 -13.87 5.32 -4.46
C PRO A 51 -13.14 5.06 -5.76
N PRO A 52 -13.84 4.85 -6.90
CA PRO A 52 -13.20 4.44 -8.16
C PRO A 52 -12.04 5.34 -8.60
N ASN A 53 -12.16 6.66 -8.45
CA ASN A 53 -11.07 7.55 -8.84
C ASN A 53 -9.84 7.40 -7.93
N LYS A 54 -10.03 7.12 -6.65
CA LYS A 54 -8.92 6.90 -5.72
C LYS A 54 -8.29 5.53 -5.93
N HIS A 55 -9.12 4.53 -6.20
CA HIS A 55 -8.65 3.19 -6.55
C HIS A 55 -7.67 3.23 -7.73
N LYS A 56 -8.02 3.95 -8.78
CA LYS A 56 -7.16 4.07 -9.96
C LYS A 56 -5.81 4.70 -9.62
N LEU A 57 -5.81 5.71 -8.76
CA LEU A 57 -4.58 6.36 -8.35
C LEU A 57 -3.68 5.42 -7.56
N VAL A 58 -4.25 4.61 -6.67
CA VAL A 58 -3.49 3.64 -5.89
C VAL A 58 -2.87 2.58 -6.80
N VAL A 59 -3.65 2.04 -7.73
CA VAL A 59 -3.16 1.01 -8.65
C VAL A 59 -2.01 1.54 -9.50
N ALA A 60 -2.15 2.76 -10.02
CA ALA A 60 -1.08 3.40 -10.81
C ALA A 60 0.18 3.62 -9.97
N TRP A 61 0.01 4.08 -8.73
CA TRP A 61 1.13 4.32 -7.81
C TRP A 61 1.88 3.02 -7.50
N ILE A 62 1.15 1.92 -7.27
CA ILE A 62 1.76 0.61 -7.02
C ILE A 62 2.59 0.17 -8.23
N GLU A 63 2.08 0.39 -9.43
CA GLU A 63 2.81 0.04 -10.66
C GLU A 63 4.12 0.83 -10.78
N ILE A 64 4.06 2.12 -10.52
CA ILE A 64 5.22 3.00 -10.62
C ILE A 64 6.29 2.64 -9.59
N HIS A 65 5.88 2.31 -8.37
CA HIS A 65 6.78 2.09 -7.25
C HIS A 65 6.90 0.62 -6.84
N ASN A 66 6.64 -0.30 -7.78
CA ASN A 66 6.58 -1.73 -7.48
C ASN A 66 7.85 -2.25 -6.82
N GLU A 67 9.02 -1.92 -7.36
CA GLU A 67 10.28 -2.39 -6.82
C GLU A 67 10.55 -1.85 -5.41
N ASP A 68 10.29 -0.57 -5.20
CA ASP A 68 10.47 0.06 -3.89
C ASP A 68 9.52 -0.54 -2.85
N LEU A 69 8.29 -0.84 -3.27
CA LEU A 69 7.30 -1.45 -2.38
C LEU A 69 7.71 -2.86 -1.97
N LEU A 70 8.23 -3.65 -2.90
CA LEU A 70 8.71 -4.99 -2.58
C LEU A 70 9.90 -4.95 -1.62
N ALA A 71 10.82 -4.00 -1.81
CA ALA A 71 11.94 -3.82 -0.91
C ALA A 71 11.46 -3.42 0.49
N ASP A 72 10.49 -2.51 0.58
CA ASP A 72 9.89 -2.13 1.85
C ASP A 72 9.17 -3.29 2.53
N TRP A 73 8.51 -4.14 1.75
CA TRP A 73 7.85 -5.33 2.29
C TRP A 73 8.85 -6.26 2.98
N GLU A 74 10.00 -6.49 2.36
CA GLU A 74 11.05 -7.32 2.95
C GLU A 74 11.56 -6.72 4.26
N LEU A 75 11.72 -5.40 4.31
CA LEU A 75 12.11 -4.73 5.54
C LEU A 75 11.07 -4.94 6.63
N ALA A 76 9.79 -4.75 6.31
CA ALA A 76 8.71 -4.90 7.28
C ALA A 76 8.63 -6.31 7.81
N VAL A 77 8.74 -7.32 6.94
CA VAL A 77 8.72 -8.72 7.35
C VAL A 77 9.90 -9.04 8.27
N GLY A 78 11.05 -8.42 8.03
CA GLY A 78 12.23 -8.58 8.87
C GLY A 78 12.21 -7.76 10.16
N GLY A 79 11.10 -7.11 10.45
CA GLY A 79 10.96 -6.31 11.68
C GLY A 79 11.56 -4.93 11.60
N LYS A 80 11.92 -4.49 10.40
CA LYS A 80 12.50 -3.16 10.19
C LYS A 80 11.44 -2.20 9.67
N LYS A 81 11.70 -0.89 9.85
CA LYS A 81 10.77 0.13 9.40
C LYS A 81 10.92 0.35 7.90
N PRO A 82 9.81 0.27 7.12
CA PRO A 82 9.87 0.59 5.69
C PRO A 82 10.21 2.06 5.45
N PHE A 83 10.86 2.34 4.33
CA PHE A 83 11.20 3.71 3.93
C PHE A 83 9.99 4.41 3.29
N PRO A 84 9.84 5.72 3.52
CA PRO A 84 8.80 6.49 2.82
C PRO A 84 9.03 6.47 1.32
N ILE A 85 7.94 6.46 0.56
CA ILE A 85 7.96 6.49 -0.90
C ILE A 85 7.16 7.71 -1.36
N LYS A 86 7.67 8.41 -2.38
CA LYS A 86 7.00 9.60 -2.89
C LYS A 86 5.60 9.29 -3.42
N GLY A 87 4.66 10.17 -3.12
CA GLY A 87 3.32 10.08 -3.68
C GLY A 87 3.26 10.59 -5.11
N LEU A 88 2.10 10.41 -5.74
CA LEU A 88 1.90 10.82 -7.13
C LEU A 88 1.99 12.32 -7.34
N ASP A 89 1.75 13.10 -6.29
CA ASP A 89 1.75 14.57 -6.35
C ASP A 89 3.06 15.17 -5.87
N GLN A 90 4.11 14.39 -5.82
CA GLN A 90 5.42 14.83 -5.34
C GLN A 90 6.52 14.67 -6.38
#